data_25cb02b262b61e9bafb1cd7f709abbff
#
_entry.id   25cb02b262b61e9bafb1cd7f709abbff
#
_cell.length_a   1.000
_cell.length_b   1.000
_cell.length_c   1.000
_cell.angle_alpha   90.00
_cell.angle_beta   90.00
_cell.angle_gamma   90.00
#
_symmetry.space_group_name_H-M   'P 1'
#
loop_
_entity.id
_entity.type
_entity.pdbx_description
1 polymer ?
#
loop_
_entity_poly.entity_id
_entity_poly.type
_entity_poly.pdbx_seq_one_letter_code
_entity_poly.pdbx_strand_id
1 'polypeptide(L)'
;MIKHVKTLAACLSALLLAGCAASPTHAPTTTRYHVAMIAKSTSTEFWSAVFAGAEAAATEYNMDLTITGSESEEDYSAHNDLIEKAVE
;
A
#
# COMPACT_ATOMS: atom_id res chain seq x y z
N MET A 1 0.39 -50.24 23.77
CA MET A 1 1.14 -49.56 22.69
C MET A 1 0.27 -48.80 21.70
N ILE A 2 -0.79 -49.36 21.19
CA ILE A 2 -1.64 -48.71 20.15
C ILE A 2 -2.42 -47.49 20.70
N LYS A 3 -2.76 -47.44 22.00
CA LYS A 3 -3.49 -46.32 22.62
C LYS A 3 -2.68 -45.02 22.74
N HIS A 4 -1.36 -45.13 22.87
CA HIS A 4 -0.46 -43.97 22.99
C HIS A 4 -0.15 -43.33 21.64
N VAL A 5 -0.15 -44.11 20.56
CA VAL A 5 0.07 -43.59 19.21
C VAL A 5 -1.10 -42.71 18.72
N LYS A 6 -2.34 -43.07 19.10
CA LYS A 6 -3.54 -42.28 18.74
C LYS A 6 -3.59 -40.92 19.46
N THR A 7 -3.16 -40.87 20.72
CA THR A 7 -3.08 -39.61 21.48
C THR A 7 -1.94 -38.72 20.98
N LEU A 8 -0.81 -39.25 20.60
CA LEU A 8 0.30 -38.52 20.00
C LEU A 8 -0.06 -37.94 18.63
N ALA A 9 -0.81 -38.67 17.80
CA ALA A 9 -1.26 -38.19 16.50
C ALA A 9 -2.28 -37.05 16.63
N ALA A 10 -3.18 -37.10 17.63
CA ALA A 10 -4.14 -36.06 17.90
C ALA A 10 -3.48 -34.76 18.40
N CYS A 11 -2.44 -34.86 19.23
CA CYS A 11 -1.69 -33.69 19.70
C CYS A 11 -0.86 -33.05 18.56
N LEU A 12 -0.31 -33.83 17.66
CA LEU A 12 0.45 -33.35 16.51
C LEU A 12 -0.47 -32.61 15.51
N SER A 13 -1.68 -33.10 15.31
CA SER A 13 -2.69 -32.46 14.45
C SER A 13 -3.16 -31.11 15.00
N ALA A 14 -3.31 -31.00 16.32
CA ALA A 14 -3.71 -29.75 16.99
C ALA A 14 -2.62 -28.67 16.89
N LEU A 15 -1.35 -29.04 16.91
CA LEU A 15 -0.24 -28.10 16.75
C LEU A 15 -0.13 -27.53 15.32
N LEU A 16 -0.51 -28.31 14.30
CA LEU A 16 -0.49 -27.85 12.90
C LEU A 16 -1.61 -26.84 12.60
N LEU A 17 -2.75 -26.90 13.29
CA LEU A 17 -3.84 -25.94 13.13
C LEU A 17 -3.55 -24.60 13.82
N ALA A 18 -2.75 -24.57 14.87
CA ALA A 18 -2.37 -23.33 15.55
C ALA A 18 -1.41 -22.45 14.72
N GLY A 19 -0.65 -23.05 13.79
CA GLY A 19 0.26 -22.32 12.90
C GLY A 19 -0.43 -21.47 11.84
N CYS A 20 -1.69 -21.77 11.48
CA CYS A 20 -2.45 -20.99 10.50
C CYS A 20 -3.14 -19.75 11.08
N ALA A 21 -3.22 -19.62 12.40
CA ALA A 21 -3.85 -18.49 13.07
C ALA A 21 -2.93 -17.27 13.28
N ALA A 22 -1.64 -17.42 13.00
CA ALA A 22 -0.63 -16.36 13.12
C ALA A 22 -0.42 -15.62 11.79
N SER A 23 -1.47 -15.20 11.11
CA SER A 23 -1.34 -14.21 10.05
C SER A 23 -0.88 -12.90 10.69
N PRO A 24 0.17 -12.23 10.16
CA PRO A 24 0.55 -10.92 10.65
C PRO A 24 -0.63 -9.96 10.35
N THR A 25 -1.46 -9.73 11.33
CA THR A 25 -2.40 -8.64 11.31
C THR A 25 -1.58 -7.36 11.42
N HIS A 26 -1.49 -6.62 10.34
CA HIS A 26 -1.06 -5.24 10.40
C HIS A 26 -1.99 -4.52 11.39
N ALA A 27 -1.43 -4.10 12.52
CA ALA A 27 -2.18 -3.26 13.43
C ALA A 27 -2.66 -2.02 12.65
N PRO A 28 -3.94 -1.63 12.76
CA PRO A 28 -4.40 -0.44 12.07
C PRO A 28 -3.59 0.75 12.57
N THR A 29 -2.78 1.32 11.69
CA THR A 29 -2.06 2.56 11.96
C THR A 29 -3.11 3.66 12.04
N THR A 30 -3.28 4.26 13.21
CA THR A 30 -4.23 5.37 13.40
C THR A 30 -3.74 6.67 12.75
N THR A 31 -2.46 6.75 12.42
CA THR A 31 -1.87 7.89 11.74
C THR A 31 -2.00 7.73 10.23
N ARG A 32 -2.72 8.66 9.62
CA ARG A 32 -2.91 8.73 8.18
C ARG A 32 -1.96 9.77 7.61
N TYR A 33 -1.10 9.36 6.69
CA TYR A 33 -0.17 10.27 6.03
C TYR A 33 -0.82 10.94 4.83
N HIS A 34 -0.54 12.22 4.64
CA HIS A 34 -0.84 12.95 3.42
C HIS A 34 0.36 12.86 2.50
N VAL A 35 0.13 12.37 1.30
CA VAL A 35 1.17 12.21 0.27
C VAL A 35 0.78 13.02 -0.95
N ALA A 36 1.63 13.91 -1.38
CA ALA A 36 1.47 14.62 -2.63
C ALA A 36 2.35 13.96 -3.71
N MET A 37 1.71 13.49 -4.77
CA MET A 37 2.39 13.01 -5.95
C MET A 37 2.30 14.05 -7.05
N ILE A 38 3.43 14.59 -7.45
CA ILE A 38 3.49 15.64 -8.47
C ILE A 38 4.17 15.06 -9.71
N ALA A 39 3.36 14.81 -10.72
CA ALA A 39 3.81 14.21 -11.96
C ALA A 39 4.33 15.26 -12.95
N LYS A 40 5.22 14.87 -13.83
CA LYS A 40 5.68 15.73 -14.91
C LYS A 40 4.59 16.08 -15.93
N SER A 41 3.60 15.18 -16.07
CA SER A 41 2.44 15.41 -16.93
C SER A 41 1.24 14.62 -16.42
N THR A 42 0.06 15.10 -16.76
CA THR A 42 -1.22 14.41 -16.50
C THR A 42 -1.91 13.97 -17.78
N SER A 43 -1.33 14.24 -18.95
CA SER A 43 -2.01 14.18 -20.24
C SER A 43 -1.78 12.90 -21.04
N THR A 44 -1.01 11.93 -20.54
CA THR A 44 -0.69 10.70 -21.27
C THR A 44 -1.20 9.43 -20.59
N GLU A 45 -1.42 8.37 -21.39
CA GLU A 45 -1.80 7.04 -20.85
C GLU A 45 -0.74 6.46 -19.93
N PHE A 46 0.54 6.77 -20.16
CA PHE A 46 1.62 6.37 -19.27
C PHE A 46 1.38 6.87 -17.85
N TRP A 47 1.13 8.17 -17.70
CA TRP A 47 0.87 8.76 -16.38
C TRP A 47 -0.42 8.27 -15.76
N SER A 48 -1.47 8.02 -16.55
CA SER A 48 -2.72 7.42 -16.04
C SER A 48 -2.48 6.04 -15.40
N ALA A 49 -1.63 5.21 -15.98
CA ALA A 49 -1.26 3.92 -15.43
C ALA A 49 -0.45 4.08 -14.12
N VAL A 50 0.46 5.05 -14.06
CA VAL A 50 1.22 5.38 -12.84
C VAL A 50 0.29 5.84 -11.73
N PHE A 51 -0.69 6.69 -12.03
CA PHE A 51 -1.67 7.17 -11.05
C PHE A 51 -2.53 6.05 -10.49
N ALA A 52 -2.99 5.13 -11.34
CA ALA A 52 -3.75 3.97 -10.89
C ALA A 52 -2.95 3.12 -9.88
N GLY A 53 -1.66 2.92 -10.12
CA GLY A 53 -0.77 2.25 -9.18
C GLY A 53 -0.58 3.01 -7.87
N ALA A 54 -0.44 4.33 -7.93
CA ALA A 54 -0.33 5.18 -6.75
C ALA A 54 -1.60 5.16 -5.90
N GLU A 55 -2.77 5.23 -6.53
CA GLU A 55 -4.07 5.15 -5.85
C GLU A 55 -4.29 3.79 -5.17
N ALA A 56 -3.91 2.70 -5.83
CA ALA A 56 -3.96 1.37 -5.24
C ALA A 56 -3.05 1.26 -4.01
N ALA A 57 -1.83 1.76 -4.09
CA ALA A 57 -0.91 1.79 -2.95
C ALA A 57 -1.43 2.68 -1.81
N ALA A 58 -1.98 3.84 -2.11
CA ALA A 58 -2.56 4.73 -1.10
C ALA A 58 -3.72 4.06 -0.35
N THR A 59 -4.54 3.30 -1.04
CA THR A 59 -5.62 2.51 -0.46
C THR A 59 -5.07 1.39 0.43
N GLU A 60 -4.08 0.65 -0.06
CA GLU A 60 -3.47 -0.47 0.68
C GLU A 60 -2.80 0.00 1.98
N TYR A 61 -2.09 1.13 1.92
CA TYR A 61 -1.36 1.67 3.07
C TYR A 61 -2.11 2.73 3.87
N ASN A 62 -3.40 2.92 3.59
CA ASN A 62 -4.27 3.90 4.27
C ASN A 62 -3.67 5.31 4.28
N MET A 63 -3.26 5.80 3.12
CA MET A 63 -2.72 7.15 2.92
C MET A 63 -3.73 8.05 2.21
N ASP A 64 -3.70 9.34 2.53
CA ASP A 64 -4.37 10.36 1.74
C ASP A 64 -3.43 10.76 0.60
N LEU A 65 -3.83 10.48 -0.63
CA LEU A 65 -3.05 10.79 -1.82
C LEU A 65 -3.68 11.94 -2.59
N THR A 66 -2.87 12.94 -2.88
CA THR A 66 -3.21 14.00 -3.84
C THR A 66 -2.30 13.87 -5.05
N ILE A 67 -2.89 13.73 -6.24
CA ILE A 67 -2.16 13.64 -7.50
C ILE A 67 -2.36 14.94 -8.26
N THR A 68 -1.26 15.60 -8.61
CA THR A 68 -1.23 16.79 -9.45
C THR A 68 -0.11 16.68 -10.47
N GLY A 69 -0.14 17.53 -11.47
CA GLY A 69 0.92 17.59 -12.47
C GLY A 69 0.67 18.70 -13.47
N SER A 70 1.71 19.07 -14.20
CA SER A 70 1.60 19.97 -15.34
C SER A 70 0.94 19.28 -16.54
N GLU A 71 0.42 20.05 -17.50
CA GLU A 71 -0.14 19.48 -18.74
C GLU A 71 0.96 18.92 -19.64
N SER A 72 2.14 19.54 -19.64
CA SER A 72 3.28 19.17 -20.47
C SER A 72 4.50 18.88 -19.63
N GLU A 73 5.28 17.88 -20.02
CA GLU A 73 6.53 17.50 -19.36
C GLU A 73 7.62 18.58 -19.47
N GLU A 74 7.52 19.47 -20.42
CA GLU A 74 8.44 20.59 -20.64
C GLU A 74 8.09 21.83 -19.80
N ASP A 75 6.92 21.87 -19.17
CA ASP A 75 6.51 23.01 -18.35
C ASP A 75 7.11 22.89 -16.92
N TYR A 76 8.40 23.16 -16.85
CA TYR A 76 9.15 23.08 -15.60
C TYR A 76 8.72 24.12 -14.57
N SER A 77 8.25 25.29 -15.02
CA SER A 77 7.76 26.34 -14.13
C SER A 77 6.49 25.89 -13.41
N ALA A 78 5.49 25.40 -14.14
CA ALA A 78 4.27 24.86 -13.55
C ALA A 78 4.55 23.68 -12.62
N HIS A 79 5.48 22.82 -12.99
CA HIS A 79 5.87 21.68 -12.14
C HIS A 79 6.49 22.13 -10.81
N ASN A 80 7.39 23.10 -10.83
CA ASN A 80 8.00 23.66 -9.64
C ASN A 80 6.99 24.36 -8.74
N ASP A 81 6.07 25.14 -9.31
CA ASP A 81 5.01 25.81 -8.57
C ASP A 81 4.11 24.81 -7.82
N LEU A 82 3.82 23.67 -8.43
CA LEU A 82 3.06 22.59 -7.79
C LEU A 82 3.82 21.95 -6.63
N ILE A 83 5.14 21.82 -6.73
CA ILE A 83 5.97 21.30 -5.64
C ILE A 83 5.97 22.28 -4.47
N GLU A 84 6.19 23.56 -4.72
CA GLU A 84 6.16 24.59 -3.68
C GLU A 84 4.84 24.62 -2.94
N LYS A 85 3.74 24.59 -3.67
CA LYS A 85 2.39 24.56 -3.10
C LYS A 85 2.09 23.31 -2.27
N ALA A 86 2.72 22.19 -2.57
CA ALA A 86 2.50 20.93 -1.86
C ALA A 86 3.18 20.89 -0.48
N VAL A 87 4.17 21.75 -0.24
CA VAL A 87 4.93 21.81 1.02
C VAL A 87 4.55 22.98 1.94
N GLU A 88 3.61 23.82 1.52
CA GLU A 88 3.01 24.87 2.35
C GLU A 88 1.99 24.30 3.35
#